data_da04d39f27dcae7066fb1ce75279a2b9
#
_entry.id   da04d39f27dcae7066fb1ce75279a2b9
#
_cell.length_a   1.000
_cell.length_b   1.000
_cell.length_c   1.000
_cell.angle_alpha   90.00
_cell.angle_beta   90.00
_cell.angle_gamma   90.00
#
_symmetry.space_group_name_H-M   'P 1'
#
loop_
_entity.id
_entity.type
_entity.pdbx_description
1 polymer ?
#
loop_
_entity_poly.entity_id
_entity_poly.type
_entity_poly.pdbx_seq_one_letter_code
_entity_poly.pdbx_strand_id
1 'polypeptide(L)'
;ADRLQVTTIDGNDVITGIDINVGVNVVYFPLECAINKDFLSATNSFEDKTLNADQEKKGFFNSKGRVRAVKLRGQPSMGYIVPVEVFFNCINAVDASSTNIYSPAYENKEFDSFLSAGRPILICKKYVNRQEKIDKNKEKQKNQKYKSKKVEKLIENQFRLHCDTPQFGKNIFKFSPDDLIAITHKLHG
;
A
#
# COMPACT_ATOMS: atom_id res chain seq x y z
N ALA A 1 24.24 4.56 22.77
CA ALA A 1 22.90 4.07 22.46
C ALA A 1 22.85 2.55 22.64
N ASP A 2 22.82 2.17 23.89
CA ASP A 2 23.05 0.78 24.28
C ASP A 2 21.81 -0.13 24.15
N ARG A 3 20.76 0.37 23.49
CA ARG A 3 19.49 -0.36 23.33
C ARG A 3 18.98 -0.44 21.87
N LEU A 4 19.73 0.09 20.92
CA LEU A 4 19.35 0.10 19.53
C LEU A 4 20.47 -0.46 18.66
N GLN A 5 20.10 -1.20 17.63
CA GLN A 5 20.98 -1.72 16.58
C GLN A 5 20.41 -1.38 15.21
N VAL A 6 21.25 -1.49 14.18
CA VAL A 6 20.86 -1.29 12.79
C VAL A 6 20.95 -2.64 12.08
N THR A 7 19.93 -2.95 11.31
CA THR A 7 19.93 -4.09 10.38
C THR A 7 19.62 -3.59 8.98
N THR A 8 20.10 -4.28 7.96
CA THR A 8 19.81 -3.94 6.56
C THR A 8 18.92 -5.02 5.96
N ILE A 9 17.75 -4.61 5.43
CA ILE A 9 16.78 -5.49 4.80
C ILE A 9 16.45 -4.90 3.42
N ASP A 10 16.64 -5.70 2.36
CA ASP A 10 16.44 -5.28 0.97
C ASP A 10 17.15 -3.96 0.62
N GLY A 11 18.37 -3.76 1.15
CA GLY A 11 19.16 -2.55 0.94
C GLY A 11 18.71 -1.33 1.74
N ASN A 12 17.75 -1.48 2.65
CA ASN A 12 17.26 -0.42 3.52
C ASN A 12 17.75 -0.63 4.95
N ASP A 13 18.35 0.39 5.54
CA ASP A 13 18.74 0.37 6.94
C ASP A 13 17.51 0.57 7.82
N VAL A 14 17.34 -0.28 8.81
CA VAL A 14 16.26 -0.25 9.79
C VAL A 14 16.83 -0.28 11.20
N ILE A 15 16.43 0.66 12.02
CA ILE A 15 16.81 0.70 13.44
C ILE A 15 15.81 -0.13 14.23
N THR A 16 16.33 -1.02 15.06
CA THR A 16 15.55 -1.90 15.92
C THR A 16 16.13 -2.00 17.32
N GLY A 17 15.41 -2.62 18.25
CA GLY A 17 15.93 -2.96 19.57
C GLY A 17 17.00 -4.05 19.50
N ILE A 18 17.88 -4.09 20.49
CA ILE A 18 18.92 -5.12 20.61
C ILE A 18 18.39 -6.51 20.98
N ASP A 19 17.11 -6.60 21.30
CA ASP A 19 16.38 -7.82 21.60
C ASP A 19 16.11 -8.69 20.36
N ILE A 20 16.26 -8.12 19.16
CA ILE A 20 16.15 -8.88 17.91
C ILE A 20 17.52 -9.39 17.48
N ASN A 21 17.74 -10.67 17.71
CA ASN A 21 19.02 -11.32 17.39
C ASN A 21 19.18 -11.60 15.89
N VAL A 22 20.44 -11.77 15.46
CA VAL A 22 20.74 -12.21 14.09
C VAL A 22 20.18 -13.62 13.88
N GLY A 23 19.53 -13.84 12.71
CA GLY A 23 18.90 -15.12 12.36
C GLY A 23 17.42 -15.23 12.77
N VAL A 24 16.86 -14.23 13.44
CA VAL A 24 15.42 -14.19 13.74
C VAL A 24 14.65 -13.78 12.48
N ASN A 25 13.62 -14.55 12.14
CA ASN A 25 12.71 -14.19 11.06
C ASN A 25 11.87 -12.97 11.47
N VAL A 26 11.75 -11.99 10.59
CA VAL A 26 11.03 -10.74 10.85
C VAL A 26 10.05 -10.43 9.74
N VAL A 27 8.99 -9.71 10.09
CA VAL A 27 8.10 -9.05 9.12
C VAL A 27 8.59 -7.63 8.93
N TYR A 28 8.92 -7.27 7.71
CA TYR A 28 9.38 -5.93 7.33
C TYR A 28 8.24 -5.11 6.73
N PHE A 29 8.04 -3.92 7.27
CA PHE A 29 7.09 -2.93 6.77
C PHE A 29 7.87 -1.80 6.09
N PRO A 30 7.75 -1.65 4.76
CA PRO A 30 8.46 -0.61 4.02
C PRO A 30 7.88 0.78 4.30
N LEU A 31 8.62 1.79 3.86
CA LEU A 31 8.14 3.17 3.90
C LEU A 31 6.82 3.34 3.16
N GLU A 32 6.06 4.35 3.57
CA GLU A 32 4.78 4.73 2.96
C GLU A 32 3.68 3.66 3.08
N CYS A 33 3.86 2.64 3.90
CA CYS A 33 2.74 1.81 4.30
C CYS A 33 2.04 2.34 5.56
N ALA A 34 0.77 2.03 5.72
CA ALA A 34 0.00 2.23 6.93
C ALA A 34 -0.36 0.87 7.50
N ILE A 35 0.15 0.60 8.69
CA ILE A 35 -0.05 -0.66 9.42
C ILE A 35 -1.45 -0.65 10.04
N ASN A 36 -2.03 -1.85 10.18
CA ASN A 36 -3.32 -2.05 10.83
C ASN A 36 -3.30 -1.50 12.26
N LYS A 37 -4.35 -0.78 12.63
CA LYS A 37 -4.43 -0.11 13.94
C LYS A 37 -4.60 -1.08 15.09
N ASP A 38 -5.34 -2.16 14.89
CA ASP A 38 -5.58 -3.15 15.92
C ASP A 38 -4.27 -3.89 16.26
N PHE A 39 -3.45 -4.16 15.23
CA PHE A 39 -2.11 -4.68 15.41
C PHE A 39 -1.21 -3.71 16.18
N LEU A 40 -1.19 -2.42 15.82
CA LEU A 40 -0.39 -1.42 16.51
C LEU A 40 -0.85 -1.20 17.96
N SER A 41 -2.15 -1.29 18.22
CA SER A 41 -2.71 -1.24 19.55
C SER A 41 -2.25 -2.44 20.41
N ALA A 42 -2.39 -3.66 19.87
CA ALA A 42 -1.99 -4.89 20.55
C ALA A 42 -0.48 -4.94 20.86
N THR A 43 0.34 -4.34 20.00
CA THR A 43 1.81 -4.23 20.20
C THR A 43 2.22 -3.01 21.02
N ASN A 44 1.27 -2.20 21.51
CA ASN A 44 1.53 -0.97 22.25
C ASN A 44 2.46 0.01 21.49
N SER A 45 2.29 0.09 20.18
CA SER A 45 3.19 0.81 19.29
C SER A 45 2.80 2.25 19.03
N PHE A 46 1.64 2.72 19.50
CA PHE A 46 1.22 4.11 19.34
C PHE A 46 1.93 5.06 20.31
N GLU A 47 2.24 6.26 19.82
CA GLU A 47 2.73 7.37 20.65
C GLU A 47 1.67 7.87 21.65
N ASP A 48 0.42 7.86 21.22
CA ASP A 48 -0.73 8.13 22.07
C ASP A 48 -1.09 6.88 22.86
N LYS A 49 -0.86 6.94 24.16
CA LYS A 49 -1.11 5.83 25.08
C LYS A 49 -2.57 5.34 25.08
N THR A 50 -3.52 6.22 24.80
CA THR A 50 -4.96 5.87 24.80
C THR A 50 -5.34 4.93 23.66
N LEU A 51 -4.50 4.83 22.62
CA LEU A 51 -4.69 3.94 21.48
C LEU A 51 -4.05 2.55 21.69
N ASN A 52 -3.24 2.40 22.72
CA ASN A 52 -2.56 1.14 23.04
C ASN A 52 -3.46 0.24 23.90
N ALA A 53 -3.30 -1.06 23.76
CA ALA A 53 -3.98 -2.03 24.62
C ALA A 53 -3.55 -1.87 26.09
N ASP A 54 -2.26 -1.61 26.32
CA ASP A 54 -1.72 -1.23 27.62
C ASP A 54 -1.46 0.29 27.61
N GLN A 55 -2.32 1.04 28.30
CA GLN A 55 -2.26 2.50 28.33
C GLN A 55 -1.06 3.07 29.13
N GLU A 56 -0.30 2.23 29.78
CA GLU A 56 0.94 2.63 30.44
C GLU A 56 2.12 2.69 29.47
N LYS A 57 2.06 1.90 28.40
CA LYS A 57 3.11 1.81 27.41
C LYS A 57 2.96 2.88 26.33
N LYS A 58 4.10 3.36 25.86
CA LYS A 58 4.20 4.35 24.79
C LYS A 58 5.09 3.83 23.67
N GLY A 59 4.58 3.85 22.44
CA GLY A 59 5.33 3.57 21.23
C GLY A 59 5.74 4.84 20.49
N PHE A 60 5.88 4.74 19.16
CA PHE A 60 6.36 5.83 18.30
C PHE A 60 5.49 6.07 17.05
N PHE A 61 4.46 5.26 16.82
CA PHE A 61 3.54 5.46 15.72
C PHE A 61 2.48 6.52 16.06
N ASN A 62 2.21 7.40 15.09
CA ASN A 62 1.06 8.29 15.20
C ASN A 62 -0.26 7.51 14.98
N SER A 63 -1.39 8.15 15.25
CA SER A 63 -2.73 7.57 15.10
C SER A 63 -3.08 7.09 13.67
N LYS A 64 -2.28 7.45 12.66
CA LYS A 64 -2.46 7.00 11.26
C LYS A 64 -1.76 5.68 10.97
N GLY A 65 -0.85 5.23 11.85
CA GLY A 65 -0.07 4.00 11.68
C GLY A 65 0.88 4.01 10.49
N ARG A 66 1.30 5.20 10.00
CA ARG A 66 2.18 5.33 8.84
C ARG A 66 3.63 5.03 9.21
N VAL A 67 4.27 4.16 8.45
CA VAL A 67 5.71 3.94 8.50
C VAL A 67 6.41 5.11 7.78
N ARG A 68 7.29 5.80 8.50
CA ARG A 68 8.03 6.98 8.00
C ARG A 68 9.52 6.75 8.15
N ALA A 69 10.29 7.33 7.24
CA ALA A 69 11.72 7.48 7.46
C ALA A 69 11.95 8.33 8.72
N VAL A 70 12.75 7.82 9.62
CA VAL A 70 13.15 8.53 10.84
C VAL A 70 14.66 8.54 10.93
N LYS A 71 15.21 9.57 11.56
CA LYS A 71 16.65 9.67 11.83
C LYS A 71 16.85 9.66 13.33
N LEU A 72 17.50 8.62 13.83
CA LEU A 72 17.80 8.45 15.24
C LEU A 72 19.32 8.57 15.45
N ARG A 73 19.77 9.57 16.20
CA ARG A 73 21.19 9.81 16.49
C ARG A 73 22.09 9.85 15.23
N GLY A 74 21.57 10.44 14.15
CA GLY A 74 22.30 10.55 12.89
C GLY A 74 22.12 9.38 11.93
N GLN A 75 21.65 8.23 12.41
CA GLN A 75 21.42 7.04 11.60
C GLN A 75 19.99 7.04 11.02
N PRO A 76 19.80 6.86 9.70
CA PRO A 76 18.48 6.72 9.10
C PRO A 76 17.87 5.36 9.41
N SER A 77 16.54 5.32 9.50
CA SER A 77 15.74 4.09 9.54
C SER A 77 14.66 4.18 8.46
N MET A 78 14.69 3.24 7.54
CA MET A 78 13.87 3.24 6.31
C MET A 78 12.80 2.15 6.33
N GLY A 79 12.16 1.95 7.47
CA GLY A 79 11.13 0.95 7.63
C GLY A 79 10.88 0.60 9.10
N TYR A 80 10.08 -0.44 9.28
CA TYR A 80 9.77 -1.00 10.60
C TYR A 80 9.80 -2.53 10.52
N ILE A 81 10.36 -3.17 11.53
CA ILE A 81 10.42 -4.63 11.62
C ILE A 81 9.80 -5.13 12.91
N VAL A 82 9.20 -6.31 12.82
CA VAL A 82 8.63 -7.04 13.96
C VAL A 82 9.05 -8.49 13.85
N PRO A 83 9.51 -9.13 14.94
CA PRO A 83 9.73 -10.57 14.93
C PRO A 83 8.46 -11.33 14.53
N VAL A 84 8.62 -12.36 13.71
CA VAL A 84 7.51 -13.16 13.19
C VAL A 84 6.64 -13.71 14.30
N GLU A 85 7.25 -14.17 15.40
CA GLU A 85 6.51 -14.68 16.54
C GLU A 85 5.62 -13.62 17.20
N VAL A 86 6.14 -12.41 17.41
CA VAL A 86 5.38 -11.28 17.96
C VAL A 86 4.25 -10.91 17.03
N PHE A 87 4.53 -10.86 15.73
CA PHE A 87 3.55 -10.54 14.70
C PHE A 87 2.36 -11.51 14.74
N PHE A 88 2.61 -12.82 14.68
CA PHE A 88 1.53 -13.81 14.67
C PHE A 88 0.81 -13.93 16.02
N ASN A 89 1.51 -13.78 17.13
CA ASN A 89 0.86 -13.76 18.45
C ASN A 89 -0.12 -12.59 18.59
N CYS A 90 0.24 -11.41 18.13
CA CYS A 90 -0.66 -10.24 18.16
C CYS A 90 -1.86 -10.41 17.24
N ILE A 91 -1.69 -11.05 16.09
CA ILE A 91 -2.77 -11.33 15.17
C ILE A 91 -3.72 -12.38 15.73
N ASN A 92 -3.20 -13.44 16.35
CA ASN A 92 -4.01 -14.45 17.03
C ASN A 92 -4.81 -13.86 18.20
N ALA A 93 -4.28 -12.84 18.87
CA ALA A 93 -5.01 -12.13 19.93
C ALA A 93 -6.17 -11.28 19.40
N VAL A 94 -6.05 -10.78 18.16
CA VAL A 94 -7.11 -10.03 17.46
C VAL A 94 -8.18 -10.97 16.90
N ASP A 95 -7.79 -12.21 16.54
CA ASP A 95 -8.72 -13.24 16.06
C ASP A 95 -8.48 -14.56 16.81
N ALA A 96 -9.18 -14.72 17.94
CA ALA A 96 -9.07 -15.89 18.81
C ALA A 96 -9.46 -17.22 18.14
N SER A 97 -9.96 -17.20 16.92
CA SER A 97 -10.32 -18.40 16.15
C SER A 97 -9.17 -19.01 15.36
N SER A 98 -8.00 -18.35 15.30
CA SER A 98 -6.87 -18.81 14.49
C SER A 98 -5.77 -19.44 15.32
N THR A 99 -5.73 -20.75 15.35
CA THR A 99 -4.60 -21.53 15.85
C THR A 99 -3.57 -21.73 14.74
N ASN A 100 -2.34 -21.25 14.96
CA ASN A 100 -1.14 -21.48 14.13
C ASN A 100 -1.18 -20.94 12.70
N ILE A 101 -0.89 -19.65 12.55
CA ILE A 101 -0.89 -18.98 11.25
C ILE A 101 0.49 -18.96 10.59
N TYR A 102 1.58 -19.18 11.34
CA TYR A 102 2.90 -19.21 10.70
C TYR A 102 2.97 -20.40 9.73
N SER A 103 3.03 -20.07 8.46
CA SER A 103 3.32 -21.02 7.40
C SER A 103 4.62 -20.60 6.72
N PRO A 104 5.55 -21.52 6.46
CA PRO A 104 6.72 -21.26 5.60
C PRO A 104 6.36 -20.68 4.23
N ALA A 105 5.09 -20.77 3.85
CA ALA A 105 4.56 -20.16 2.62
C ALA A 105 4.73 -18.64 2.57
N TYR A 106 4.92 -17.95 3.68
CA TYR A 106 5.13 -16.50 3.74
C TYR A 106 6.61 -16.10 3.76
N GLU A 107 7.54 -17.04 3.91
CA GLU A 107 8.97 -16.73 3.89
C GLU A 107 9.40 -16.17 2.53
N ASN A 108 10.14 -15.07 2.57
CA ASN A 108 10.63 -14.35 1.38
C ASN A 108 9.52 -13.93 0.40
N LYS A 109 8.32 -13.67 0.89
CA LYS A 109 7.20 -13.21 0.08
C LYS A 109 6.67 -11.87 0.58
N GLU A 110 6.21 -11.07 -0.37
CA GLU A 110 5.44 -9.87 -0.08
C GLU A 110 3.97 -10.25 0.18
N PHE A 111 3.39 -9.70 1.23
CA PHE A 111 1.97 -9.84 1.53
C PHE A 111 1.43 -8.58 2.21
N ASP A 112 0.20 -8.21 1.92
CA ASP A 112 -0.52 -7.13 2.58
C ASP A 112 -1.63 -7.63 3.51
N SER A 113 -2.01 -8.88 3.34
CA SER A 113 -3.08 -9.55 4.07
C SER A 113 -2.78 -11.03 4.26
N PHE A 114 -3.43 -11.64 5.23
CA PHE A 114 -3.41 -13.09 5.43
C PHE A 114 -4.82 -13.59 5.73
N LEU A 115 -5.03 -14.89 5.54
CA LEU A 115 -6.31 -15.52 5.79
C LEU A 115 -6.38 -16.01 7.24
N SER A 116 -7.35 -15.52 8.01
CA SER A 116 -7.68 -16.03 9.31
C SER A 116 -9.14 -16.52 9.30
N ALA A 117 -9.35 -17.77 9.65
CA ALA A 117 -10.67 -18.43 9.60
C ALA A 117 -11.42 -18.21 8.27
N GLY A 118 -10.70 -18.19 7.13
CA GLY A 118 -11.24 -17.96 5.80
C GLY A 118 -11.56 -16.49 5.47
N ARG A 119 -11.22 -15.54 6.35
CA ARG A 119 -11.39 -14.11 6.13
C ARG A 119 -10.04 -13.43 5.91
N PRO A 120 -9.90 -12.55 4.89
CA PRO A 120 -8.68 -11.79 4.71
C PRO A 120 -8.56 -10.70 5.78
N ILE A 121 -7.48 -10.73 6.56
CA ILE A 121 -7.12 -9.66 7.49
C ILE A 121 -6.04 -8.81 6.82
N LEU A 122 -6.35 -7.56 6.57
CA LEU A 122 -5.42 -6.60 6.00
C LEU A 122 -4.43 -6.12 7.07
N ILE A 123 -3.14 -6.38 6.88
CA ILE A 123 -2.08 -6.03 7.82
C ILE A 123 -1.55 -4.63 7.54
N CYS A 124 -1.33 -4.32 6.28
CA CYS A 124 -0.88 -3.01 5.86
C CYS A 124 -1.53 -2.61 4.54
N LYS A 125 -1.49 -1.33 4.26
CA LYS A 125 -1.94 -0.74 3.00
C LYS A 125 -1.05 0.42 2.63
N LYS A 126 -0.96 0.72 1.34
CA LYS A 126 -0.26 1.93 0.88
C LYS A 126 -0.87 3.17 1.54
N TYR A 127 -0.03 3.95 2.21
CA TYR A 127 -0.45 5.21 2.81
C TYR A 127 -0.70 6.24 1.70
N VAL A 128 -1.90 6.81 1.67
CA VAL A 128 -2.25 7.87 0.74
C VAL A 128 -2.55 9.14 1.53
N ASN A 129 -1.81 10.20 1.26
CA ASN A 129 -2.01 11.48 1.92
C ASN A 129 -3.41 12.04 1.54
N ARG A 130 -4.01 12.79 2.48
CA ARG A 130 -5.32 13.43 2.24
C ARG A 130 -5.29 14.34 1.02
N GLN A 131 -4.19 15.08 0.80
CA GLN A 131 -4.03 15.97 -0.33
C GLN A 131 -4.04 15.21 -1.66
N GLU A 132 -3.27 14.12 -1.76
CA GLU A 132 -3.25 13.26 -2.95
C GLU A 132 -4.63 12.66 -3.26
N LYS A 133 -5.42 12.33 -2.23
CA LYS A 133 -6.81 11.86 -2.42
C LYS A 133 -7.70 12.95 -2.98
N ILE A 134 -7.55 14.19 -2.50
CA ILE A 134 -8.31 15.34 -2.98
C ILE A 134 -7.96 15.61 -4.44
N ASP A 135 -6.68 15.60 -4.78
CA ASP A 135 -6.20 15.88 -6.13
C ASP A 135 -6.65 14.79 -7.11
N LYS A 136 -6.52 13.52 -6.74
CA LYS A 136 -7.06 12.39 -7.53
C LYS A 136 -8.58 12.46 -7.72
N ASN A 137 -9.32 12.92 -6.71
CA ASN A 137 -10.77 13.09 -6.83
C ASN A 137 -11.13 14.28 -7.74
N LYS A 138 -10.36 15.37 -7.67
CA LYS A 138 -10.52 16.53 -8.58
C LYS A 138 -10.23 16.13 -10.03
N GLU A 139 -9.19 15.35 -10.28
CA GLU A 139 -8.87 14.81 -11.61
C GLU A 139 -9.98 13.88 -12.13
N LYS A 140 -10.48 12.96 -11.28
CA LYS A 140 -11.62 12.10 -11.64
C LYS A 140 -12.87 12.91 -11.99
N GLN A 141 -13.19 13.95 -11.21
CA GLN A 141 -14.31 14.83 -11.48
C GLN A 141 -14.13 15.66 -12.77
N LYS A 142 -12.91 16.16 -13.03
CA LYS A 142 -12.59 16.82 -14.31
C LYS A 142 -12.78 15.85 -15.48
N ASN A 143 -12.25 14.65 -15.38
CA ASN A 143 -12.37 13.63 -16.43
C ASN A 143 -13.84 13.19 -16.65
N GLN A 144 -14.67 13.14 -15.58
CA GLN A 144 -16.09 12.90 -15.72
C GLN A 144 -16.84 14.07 -16.37
N LYS A 145 -16.49 15.31 -16.02
CA LYS A 145 -17.05 16.50 -16.68
C LYS A 145 -16.68 16.57 -18.16
N TYR A 146 -15.48 16.13 -18.54
CA TYR A 146 -15.11 16.01 -19.95
C TYR A 146 -15.88 14.91 -20.68
N LYS A 147 -16.20 13.79 -20.01
CA LYS A 147 -17.02 12.71 -20.59
C LYS A 147 -18.50 13.06 -20.72
N SER A 148 -19.01 13.96 -19.87
CA SER A 148 -20.42 14.35 -19.87
C SER A 148 -20.75 15.56 -20.75
N LYS A 149 -19.77 16.27 -21.29
CA LYS A 149 -20.01 17.22 -22.37
C LYS A 149 -20.41 16.42 -23.60
N LYS A 150 -21.71 16.30 -23.87
CA LYS A 150 -22.22 15.92 -25.18
C LYS A 150 -21.45 16.74 -26.20
N VAL A 151 -20.65 16.07 -27.02
CA VAL A 151 -20.04 16.71 -28.19
C VAL A 151 -21.24 17.19 -29.02
N GLU A 152 -21.53 18.47 -28.97
CA GLU A 152 -22.53 19.07 -29.87
C GLU A 152 -22.13 18.71 -31.28
N LYS A 153 -23.01 18.02 -31.99
CA LYS A 153 -22.81 17.74 -33.41
C LYS A 153 -22.79 19.10 -34.11
N LEU A 154 -21.61 19.56 -34.40
CA LEU A 154 -21.41 20.88 -35.01
C LEU A 154 -22.16 21.00 -36.34
N ILE A 155 -22.26 19.96 -37.14
CA ILE A 155 -23.10 19.88 -38.37
C ILE A 155 -23.22 18.37 -38.72
N GLU A 156 -24.34 17.97 -39.27
CA GLU A 156 -24.55 16.66 -39.84
C GLU A 156 -23.54 16.45 -40.99
N ASN A 157 -22.78 15.34 -40.94
CA ASN A 157 -21.70 14.98 -41.85
C ASN A 157 -20.33 15.69 -41.66
N GLN A 158 -20.06 16.42 -40.61
CA GLN A 158 -18.71 16.89 -40.32
C GLN A 158 -17.90 15.83 -39.54
N PHE A 159 -16.56 15.82 -39.81
CA PHE A 159 -15.59 15.02 -39.05
C PHE A 159 -15.70 15.37 -37.58
N ARG A 160 -15.86 14.38 -36.74
CA ARG A 160 -15.78 14.56 -35.29
C ARG A 160 -14.37 15.02 -34.94
N LEU A 161 -14.27 16.10 -34.20
CA LEU A 161 -13.02 16.47 -33.54
C LEU A 161 -12.51 15.26 -32.76
N HIS A 162 -11.22 15.01 -32.87
CA HIS A 162 -10.50 13.88 -32.37
C HIS A 162 -10.93 13.50 -30.95
N CYS A 163 -11.50 12.32 -30.79
CA CYS A 163 -11.59 11.63 -29.50
C CYS A 163 -10.35 10.76 -29.36
N ASP A 164 -9.82 10.65 -28.15
CA ASP A 164 -8.75 9.70 -27.87
C ASP A 164 -9.14 8.32 -28.41
N THR A 165 -8.38 7.86 -29.38
CA THR A 165 -8.61 6.56 -29.97
C THR A 165 -7.95 5.48 -29.08
N PRO A 166 -8.67 4.44 -28.69
CA PRO A 166 -8.09 3.32 -27.95
C PRO A 166 -6.95 2.68 -28.77
N GLN A 167 -5.91 2.23 -28.09
CA GLN A 167 -4.80 1.53 -28.75
C GLN A 167 -5.31 0.30 -29.49
N PHE A 168 -4.98 0.20 -30.77
CA PHE A 168 -5.41 -0.92 -31.63
C PHE A 168 -5.04 -2.28 -31.06
N GLY A 169 -3.80 -2.48 -30.62
CA GLY A 169 -3.34 -3.74 -30.06
C GLY A 169 -4.12 -4.25 -28.84
N LYS A 170 -4.69 -3.33 -28.04
CA LYS A 170 -5.53 -3.70 -26.89
C LYS A 170 -6.98 -3.98 -27.25
N ASN A 171 -7.39 -3.64 -28.46
CA ASN A 171 -8.78 -3.73 -28.91
C ASN A 171 -8.95 -4.56 -30.19
N ILE A 172 -7.91 -5.28 -30.60
CA ILE A 172 -7.91 -6.07 -31.82
C ILE A 172 -9.03 -7.11 -31.87
N PHE A 173 -9.44 -7.63 -30.72
CA PHE A 173 -10.54 -8.59 -30.59
C PHE A 173 -11.93 -8.01 -30.90
N LYS A 174 -12.05 -6.68 -31.05
CA LYS A 174 -13.30 -6.01 -31.42
C LYS A 174 -13.51 -5.94 -32.94
N PHE A 175 -12.54 -6.37 -33.70
CA PHE A 175 -12.55 -6.34 -35.15
C PHE A 175 -12.70 -7.74 -35.71
N SER A 176 -13.52 -7.89 -36.74
CA SER A 176 -13.60 -9.09 -37.52
C SER A 176 -12.52 -9.09 -38.62
N PRO A 177 -12.05 -10.28 -39.11
CA PRO A 177 -11.13 -10.34 -40.24
C PRO A 177 -11.67 -9.67 -41.51
N ASP A 178 -12.98 -9.54 -41.64
CA ASP A 178 -13.64 -8.93 -42.81
C ASP A 178 -13.95 -7.46 -42.66
N ASP A 179 -13.56 -6.84 -41.52
CA ASP A 179 -13.82 -5.43 -41.29
C ASP A 179 -12.90 -4.54 -42.16
N LEU A 180 -13.51 -3.59 -42.87
CA LEU A 180 -12.77 -2.62 -43.65
C LEU A 180 -12.18 -1.57 -42.71
N ILE A 181 -10.85 -1.50 -42.65
CA ILE A 181 -10.10 -0.53 -41.82
C ILE A 181 -9.38 0.51 -42.67
N ALA A 182 -9.41 1.75 -42.26
CA ALA A 182 -8.61 2.82 -42.85
C ALA A 182 -7.38 3.08 -41.98
N ILE A 183 -6.20 2.96 -42.55
CA ILE A 183 -4.94 3.29 -41.88
C ILE A 183 -4.52 4.69 -42.32
N THR A 184 -4.42 5.61 -41.39
CA THR A 184 -3.99 7.00 -41.64
C THR A 184 -2.73 7.29 -40.85
N HIS A 185 -1.81 8.02 -41.47
CA HIS A 185 -0.59 8.49 -40.81
C HIS A 185 -0.89 9.77 -40.04
N LYS A 186 -0.64 9.75 -38.70
CA LYS A 186 -0.77 10.95 -37.88
C LYS A 186 0.46 11.81 -38.07
N LEU A 187 0.31 12.90 -38.78
CA LEU A 187 1.30 13.96 -38.80
C LEU A 187 1.19 14.73 -37.48
N HIS A 188 2.28 14.80 -36.74
CA HIS A 188 2.35 15.64 -35.55
C HIS A 188 2.29 17.11 -35.96
N GLY A 189 1.29 17.80 -35.42
CA GLY A 189 1.29 19.24 -35.33
C GLY A 189 1.99 19.68 -34.05
#